data_837eabe55c4254503e7b3531a018edfa
#
_entry.id   837eabe55c4254503e7b3531a018edfa
#
_cell.length_a   1.000
_cell.length_b   1.000
_cell.length_c   1.000
_cell.angle_alpha   90.00
_cell.angle_beta   90.00
_cell.angle_gamma   90.00
#
_symmetry.space_group_name_H-M   'P 1'
#
loop_
_entity.id
_entity.type
_entity.pdbx_description
1 polymer ?
#
loop_
_entity_poly.entity_id
_entity_poly.type
_entity_poly.pdbx_seq_one_letter_code
_entity_poly.pdbx_strand_id
1 'polypeptide(L)'
;MGYTVFRADELDFQPRAEDDPRSRAALSDALQESRANVWRYPPGAKGRRHRDLAQEEVFVVLDGTLTIDVGDPPERHDVPRGGVVVIERGTILQLRNVGDDELVLFIYGAPAETGKSEFFDSVA
;
A
#
# COMPACT_ATOMS: atom_id res chain seq x y z
N MET A 1 -4.02 18.06 -20.16
CA MET A 1 -3.45 17.11 -21.11
C MET A 1 -1.98 16.88 -20.80
N GLY A 2 -1.56 15.66 -20.75
CA GLY A 2 -0.16 15.29 -20.52
C GLY A 2 0.28 15.20 -19.07
N TYR A 3 -0.43 15.77 -18.13
CA TYR A 3 -0.06 15.70 -16.71
C TYR A 3 -1.25 15.94 -15.79
N THR A 4 -1.10 15.47 -14.56
CA THR A 4 -2.07 15.73 -13.47
C THR A 4 -1.27 16.04 -12.21
N VAL A 5 -1.72 17.06 -11.45
CA VAL A 5 -1.12 17.42 -10.17
C VAL A 5 -2.09 17.06 -9.04
N PHE A 6 -1.60 16.29 -8.09
CA PHE A 6 -2.37 15.95 -6.88
C PHE A 6 -1.72 16.66 -5.70
N ARG A 7 -2.45 17.60 -5.07
CA ARG A 7 -1.99 18.24 -3.83
C ARG A 7 -2.49 17.46 -2.64
N ALA A 8 -1.66 17.33 -1.63
CA ALA A 8 -1.99 16.51 -0.45
C ALA A 8 -3.30 16.92 0.22
N ASP A 9 -3.58 18.22 0.27
CA ASP A 9 -4.79 18.76 0.89
C ASP A 9 -6.04 18.65 0.00
N GLU A 10 -5.88 18.19 -1.23
CA GLU A 10 -6.98 18.02 -2.20
C GLU A 10 -7.26 16.54 -2.50
N LEU A 11 -6.53 15.61 -1.90
CA LEU A 11 -6.74 14.19 -2.13
C LEU A 11 -8.09 13.74 -1.55
N ASP A 12 -8.82 12.97 -2.34
CA ASP A 12 -10.12 12.42 -1.96
C ASP A 12 -9.95 11.00 -1.43
N PHE A 13 -9.89 10.88 -0.10
CA PHE A 13 -9.73 9.59 0.56
C PHE A 13 -11.08 8.91 0.78
N GLN A 14 -11.23 7.71 0.25
CA GLN A 14 -12.44 6.90 0.39
C GLN A 14 -12.09 5.51 0.91
N PRO A 15 -12.90 4.92 1.81
CA PRO A 15 -12.72 3.54 2.21
C PRO A 15 -13.02 2.62 1.03
N ARG A 16 -12.35 1.47 0.96
CA ARG A 16 -12.62 0.48 -0.08
C ARG A 16 -13.93 -0.28 0.17
N ALA A 17 -14.29 -0.43 1.43
CA ALA A 17 -15.49 -1.13 1.86
C ALA A 17 -16.01 -0.43 3.11
N GLU A 18 -17.30 -0.62 3.41
CA GLU A 18 -17.98 0.07 4.50
C GLU A 18 -17.31 -0.12 5.86
N ASP A 19 -16.76 -1.30 6.10
CA ASP A 19 -16.13 -1.66 7.38
C ASP A 19 -14.60 -1.60 7.35
N ASP A 20 -14.01 -1.10 6.27
CA ASP A 20 -12.56 -0.98 6.16
C ASP A 20 -12.12 0.31 6.87
N PRO A 21 -11.27 0.21 7.92
CA PRO A 21 -10.78 1.41 8.61
C PRO A 21 -9.78 2.21 7.78
N ARG A 22 -9.22 1.60 6.74
CA ARG A 22 -8.29 2.27 5.84
C ARG A 22 -9.03 3.08 4.80
N SER A 23 -8.39 4.11 4.28
CA SER A 23 -8.90 4.87 3.14
C SER A 23 -7.79 5.09 2.12
N ARG A 24 -8.19 5.31 0.88
CA ARG A 24 -7.23 5.59 -0.19
C ARG A 24 -7.72 6.69 -1.10
N ALA A 25 -6.78 7.46 -1.61
CA ALA A 25 -6.98 8.38 -2.71
C ALA A 25 -6.42 7.74 -3.97
N ALA A 26 -7.28 7.51 -4.95
CA ALA A 26 -6.88 6.86 -6.21
C ALA A 26 -6.17 7.85 -7.11
N LEU A 27 -4.95 7.53 -7.50
CA LEU A 27 -4.20 8.29 -8.51
C LEU A 27 -4.18 7.54 -9.84
N SER A 28 -4.64 6.30 -9.85
CA SER A 28 -4.55 5.39 -11.00
C SER A 28 -5.29 5.89 -12.23
N ASP A 29 -6.34 6.71 -12.05
CA ASP A 29 -7.09 7.27 -13.17
C ASP A 29 -6.23 8.17 -14.08
N ALA A 30 -5.13 8.69 -13.54
CA ALA A 30 -4.18 9.51 -14.30
C ALA A 30 -3.08 8.67 -14.97
N LEU A 31 -3.06 7.36 -14.74
CA LEU A 31 -2.01 6.44 -15.21
C LEU A 31 -2.62 5.37 -16.10
N GLN A 32 -1.86 4.94 -17.11
CA GLN A 32 -2.31 3.93 -18.06
C GLN A 32 -1.53 2.61 -17.93
N GLU A 33 -0.25 2.68 -17.65
CA GLU A 33 0.65 1.52 -17.64
C GLU A 33 1.00 1.03 -16.25
N SER A 34 0.56 1.75 -15.23
CA SER A 34 0.88 1.46 -13.83
C SER A 34 -0.29 1.89 -12.95
N ARG A 35 -0.19 1.57 -11.67
CA ARG A 35 -1.20 1.93 -10.66
C ARG A 35 -0.54 2.67 -9.52
N ALA A 36 -1.23 3.66 -8.97
CA ALA A 36 -0.75 4.40 -7.82
C ALA A 36 -1.92 4.86 -6.96
N ASN A 37 -1.70 4.84 -5.66
CA ASN A 37 -2.66 5.32 -4.67
C ASN A 37 -1.92 5.89 -3.48
N VAL A 38 -2.56 6.84 -2.78
CA VAL A 38 -2.12 7.24 -1.44
C VAL A 38 -3.08 6.60 -0.45
N TRP A 39 -2.54 5.91 0.54
CA TRP A 39 -3.31 5.21 1.55
C TRP A 39 -3.13 5.83 2.92
N ARG A 40 -4.20 5.85 3.70
CA ARG A 40 -4.20 6.15 5.14
C ARG A 40 -4.56 4.90 5.92
N TYR A 41 -3.69 4.56 6.85
CA TYR A 41 -3.88 3.44 7.79
C TYR A 41 -3.96 4.03 9.19
N PRO A 42 -5.14 4.09 9.81
CA PRO A 42 -5.21 4.49 11.22
C PRO A 42 -4.50 3.47 12.10
N PRO A 43 -4.17 3.82 13.36
CA PRO A 43 -3.55 2.88 14.29
C PRO A 43 -4.33 1.57 14.37
N GLY A 44 -3.61 0.44 14.29
CA GLY A 44 -4.19 -0.89 14.33
C GLY A 44 -4.68 -1.44 13.00
N ALA A 45 -4.76 -0.63 11.96
CA ALA A 45 -5.20 -1.08 10.64
C ALA A 45 -4.15 -1.95 9.96
N LYS A 46 -4.62 -2.90 9.18
CA LYS A 46 -3.75 -3.77 8.39
C LYS A 46 -4.38 -4.08 7.04
N GLY A 47 -3.52 -4.34 6.05
CA GLY A 47 -3.92 -4.88 4.77
C GLY A 47 -4.04 -6.40 4.83
N ARG A 48 -4.49 -6.99 3.73
CA ARG A 48 -4.50 -8.45 3.60
C ARG A 48 -3.08 -8.95 3.30
N ARG A 49 -2.73 -10.08 3.90
CA ARG A 49 -1.49 -10.76 3.54
C ARG A 49 -1.67 -11.39 2.18
N HIS A 50 -0.81 -11.03 1.23
CA HIS A 50 -0.97 -11.46 -0.16
C HIS A 50 0.35 -11.42 -0.91
N ARG A 51 0.33 -11.99 -2.12
CA ARG A 51 1.34 -11.72 -3.14
C ARG A 51 0.66 -11.37 -4.45
N ASP A 52 1.30 -10.55 -5.24
CA ASP A 52 0.85 -10.22 -6.58
C ASP A 52 1.76 -10.94 -7.57
N LEU A 53 1.15 -11.72 -8.46
CA LEU A 53 1.90 -12.52 -9.43
C LEU A 53 2.25 -11.74 -10.70
N ALA A 54 1.64 -10.59 -10.91
CA ALA A 54 1.82 -9.79 -12.12
C ALA A 54 2.54 -8.47 -11.88
N GLN A 55 2.36 -7.85 -10.72
CA GLN A 55 2.91 -6.52 -10.43
C GLN A 55 4.12 -6.58 -9.51
N GLU A 56 5.11 -5.76 -9.80
CA GLU A 56 6.06 -5.32 -8.79
C GLU A 56 5.51 -4.06 -8.12
N GLU A 57 5.87 -3.84 -6.85
CA GLU A 57 5.31 -2.74 -6.07
C GLU A 57 6.38 -1.92 -5.38
N VAL A 58 6.09 -0.64 -5.21
CA VAL A 58 6.94 0.28 -4.44
C VAL A 58 6.06 0.95 -3.39
N PHE A 59 6.50 0.88 -2.14
CA PHE A 59 5.84 1.53 -1.01
C PHE A 59 6.74 2.64 -0.50
N VAL A 60 6.22 3.87 -0.46
CA VAL A 60 6.93 5.02 0.10
C VAL A 60 6.19 5.48 1.35
N VAL A 61 6.89 5.56 2.47
CA VAL A 61 6.30 6.01 3.73
C VAL A 61 6.32 7.53 3.75
N LEU A 62 5.14 8.14 3.63
CA LEU A 62 4.99 9.60 3.62
C LEU A 62 4.88 10.16 5.04
N ASP A 63 4.23 9.43 5.95
CA ASP A 63 4.07 9.81 7.34
C ASP A 63 3.84 8.57 8.20
N GLY A 64 4.23 8.64 9.48
CA GLY A 64 4.12 7.49 10.39
C GLY A 64 5.22 6.45 10.16
N THR A 65 4.94 5.22 10.58
CA THR A 65 5.85 4.08 10.43
C THR A 65 5.10 2.88 9.88
N LEU A 66 5.59 2.37 8.77
CA LEU A 66 5.06 1.14 8.17
C LEU A 66 5.70 -0.07 8.85
N THR A 67 4.86 -0.99 9.33
CA THR A 67 5.31 -2.33 9.64
C THR A 67 4.94 -3.22 8.46
N ILE A 68 5.93 -3.86 7.86
CA ILE A 68 5.73 -4.78 6.76
C ILE A 68 6.32 -6.14 7.12
N ASP A 69 5.51 -7.18 6.92
CA ASP A 69 5.93 -8.58 7.09
C ASP A 69 6.13 -9.18 5.71
N VAL A 70 7.34 -9.62 5.42
CA VAL A 70 7.72 -10.06 4.07
C VAL A 70 8.15 -11.52 4.09
N GLY A 71 7.64 -12.28 3.13
CA GLY A 71 8.03 -13.68 2.94
C GLY A 71 7.21 -14.67 3.76
N ASP A 72 7.62 -15.93 3.69
CA ASP A 72 7.02 -17.04 4.42
C ASP A 72 8.13 -18.02 4.83
N PRO A 73 8.48 -18.11 6.14
CA PRO A 73 7.89 -17.38 7.26
C PRO A 73 8.12 -15.88 7.18
N PRO A 74 7.23 -15.08 7.77
CA PRO A 74 7.32 -13.63 7.64
C PRO A 74 8.50 -13.04 8.40
N GLU A 75 9.21 -12.12 7.77
CA GLU A 75 10.24 -11.30 8.36
C GLU A 75 9.70 -9.89 8.51
N ARG A 76 9.68 -9.38 9.74
CA ARG A 76 9.14 -8.06 10.05
C ARG A 76 10.17 -6.96 9.84
N HIS A 77 9.74 -5.89 9.19
CA HIS A 77 10.51 -4.66 9.07
C HIS A 77 9.64 -3.47 9.49
N ASP A 78 10.23 -2.56 10.26
CA ASP A 78 9.60 -1.28 10.61
C ASP A 78 10.30 -0.17 9.85
N VAL A 79 9.55 0.52 9.00
CA VAL A 79 10.08 1.52 8.06
C VAL A 79 9.46 2.87 8.39
N PRO A 80 10.24 3.81 8.95
CA PRO A 80 9.73 5.14 9.29
C PRO A 80 9.62 6.03 8.06
N ARG A 81 9.04 7.20 8.28
CA ARG A 81 8.84 8.23 7.24
C ARG A 81 10.09 8.45 6.40
N GLY A 82 9.89 8.51 5.09
CA GLY A 82 10.95 8.68 4.11
C GLY A 82 11.53 7.37 3.60
N GLY A 83 11.21 6.24 4.24
CA GLY A 83 11.66 4.94 3.79
C GLY A 83 10.90 4.43 2.58
N VAL A 84 11.55 3.54 1.84
CA VAL A 84 11.00 2.95 0.60
C VAL A 84 11.19 1.44 0.66
N VAL A 85 10.13 0.70 0.34
CA VAL A 85 10.19 -0.75 0.20
C VAL A 85 9.87 -1.12 -1.24
N VAL A 86 10.70 -1.94 -1.84
CA VAL A 86 10.51 -2.45 -3.21
C VAL A 86 10.20 -3.94 -3.11
N ILE A 87 9.09 -4.35 -3.70
CA ILE A 87 8.60 -5.72 -3.66
C ILE A 87 8.55 -6.27 -5.08
N GLU A 88 9.33 -7.33 -5.32
CA GLU A 88 9.28 -8.05 -6.58
C GLU A 88 7.99 -8.87 -6.67
N ARG A 89 7.49 -9.06 -7.88
CA ARG A 89 6.29 -9.89 -8.08
C ARG A 89 6.47 -11.28 -7.46
N GLY A 90 5.38 -11.82 -6.91
CA GLY A 90 5.39 -13.14 -6.28
C GLY A 90 5.83 -13.14 -4.83
N THR A 91 6.26 -12.03 -4.28
CA THR A 91 6.70 -11.93 -2.88
C THR A 91 5.50 -11.74 -1.96
N ILE A 92 5.39 -12.59 -0.94
CA ILE A 92 4.31 -12.51 0.05
C ILE A 92 4.60 -11.34 0.99
N LEU A 93 3.57 -10.51 1.25
CA LEU A 93 3.70 -9.38 2.16
C LEU A 93 2.39 -9.08 2.90
N GLN A 94 2.53 -8.39 4.02
CA GLN A 94 1.40 -7.77 4.71
C GLN A 94 1.83 -6.42 5.26
N LEU A 95 1.01 -5.39 5.01
CA LEU A 95 1.21 -4.03 5.53
C LEU A 95 0.40 -3.86 6.81
N ARG A 96 1.01 -3.27 7.84
CA ARG A 96 0.35 -3.01 9.11
C ARG A 96 0.76 -1.66 9.69
N ASN A 97 -0.16 -1.05 10.43
CA ASN A 97 0.16 0.09 11.29
C ASN A 97 0.02 -0.35 12.75
N VAL A 98 1.13 -0.61 13.40
CA VAL A 98 1.18 -1.02 14.82
C VAL A 98 1.53 0.15 15.75
N GLY A 99 1.71 1.34 15.19
CA GLY A 99 2.01 2.55 15.95
C GLY A 99 0.77 3.26 16.46
N ASP A 100 0.99 4.40 17.12
CA ASP A 100 -0.08 5.22 17.70
C ASP A 100 -0.52 6.36 16.78
N ASP A 101 0.23 6.62 15.73
CA ASP A 101 -0.05 7.67 14.77
C ASP A 101 -0.55 7.10 13.45
N GLU A 102 -1.23 7.91 12.66
CA GLU A 102 -1.67 7.54 11.32
C GLU A 102 -0.46 7.25 10.43
N LEU A 103 -0.56 6.19 9.65
CA LEU A 103 0.41 5.85 8.60
C LEU A 103 -0.13 6.31 7.26
N VAL A 104 0.68 7.04 6.51
CA VAL A 104 0.35 7.48 5.15
C VAL A 104 1.39 6.89 4.20
N LEU A 105 0.90 6.18 3.20
CA LEU A 105 1.72 5.48 2.21
C LEU A 105 1.40 5.95 0.80
N PHE A 106 2.44 6.13 -0.02
CA PHE A 106 2.30 6.12 -1.47
C PHE A 106 2.62 4.72 -1.96
N ILE A 107 1.69 4.12 -2.70
CA ILE A 107 1.85 2.76 -3.23
C ILE A 107 1.76 2.83 -4.74
N TYR A 108 2.77 2.27 -5.40
CA TYR A 108 2.90 2.21 -6.84
C TYR A 108 3.09 0.76 -7.28
N GLY A 109 2.44 0.37 -8.35
CA GLY A 109 2.60 -0.97 -8.91
C GLY A 109 2.57 -0.94 -10.43
N ALA A 110 3.32 -1.83 -11.06
CA ALA A 110 3.38 -1.97 -12.51
C ALA A 110 3.65 -3.42 -12.89
N PRO A 111 3.09 -3.90 -14.02
CA PRO A 111 2.14 -3.23 -14.90
C PRO A 111 0.76 -3.04 -14.25
N ALA A 112 -0.15 -2.37 -14.94
CA ALA A 112 -1.49 -2.05 -14.42
C ALA A 112 -2.45 -3.25 -14.31
N GLU A 113 -1.99 -4.47 -14.57
CA GLU A 113 -2.81 -5.68 -14.48
C GLU A 113 -3.38 -5.89 -13.09
N THR A 114 -4.63 -6.37 -13.04
CA THR A 114 -5.31 -6.71 -11.80
C THR A 114 -5.77 -8.17 -11.82
N GLY A 115 -6.22 -8.67 -10.68
CA GLY A 115 -6.78 -10.02 -10.58
C GLY A 115 -5.74 -11.13 -10.49
N LYS A 116 -4.49 -10.80 -10.22
CA LYS A 116 -3.39 -11.77 -10.08
C LYS A 116 -2.90 -11.93 -8.64
N SER A 117 -3.68 -11.47 -7.67
CA SER A 117 -3.31 -11.58 -6.26
C SER A 117 -3.73 -12.91 -5.67
N GLU A 118 -2.88 -13.47 -4.82
CA GLU A 118 -3.18 -14.62 -3.99
C GLU A 118 -3.12 -14.18 -2.52
N PHE A 119 -4.09 -14.65 -1.72
CA PHE A 119 -4.28 -14.18 -0.35
C PHE A 119 -3.96 -15.29 0.65
N PHE A 120 -3.42 -14.90 1.79
CA PHE A 120 -2.98 -15.80 2.86
C PHE A 120 -3.54 -15.32 4.20
N ASP A 121 -3.44 -16.18 5.21
CA ASP A 121 -3.83 -15.81 6.57
C ASP A 121 -2.92 -14.70 7.09
N SER A 122 -3.51 -13.78 7.86
CA SER A 122 -2.76 -12.69 8.50
C SER A 122 -1.63 -13.21 9.37
N VAL A 123 -0.56 -12.43 9.44
CA VAL A 123 0.51 -12.63 10.42
C VAL A 123 -0.10 -12.51 11.82
N ALA A 124 0.27 -13.43 12.70
CA ALA A 124 -0.23 -13.48 14.07
C ALA A 124 0.28 -12.31 14.94
#